data_189c893515970c67aa51cdc154e425b9
#
_entry.id   189c893515970c67aa51cdc154e425b9
#
_cell.length_a   1.000
_cell.length_b   1.000
_cell.length_c   1.000
_cell.angle_alpha   90.00
_cell.angle_beta   90.00
_cell.angle_gamma   90.00
#
_symmetry.space_group_name_H-M   'P 1'
#
loop_
_entity.id
_entity.type
_entity.pdbx_description
1 polymer ?
#
loop_
_entity_poly.entity_id
_entity_poly.type
_entity_poly.pdbx_seq_one_letter_code
_entity_poly.pdbx_strand_id
1 'polypeptide(L)'
;MHSQSALFLLISPSLTHNGMGGSGVSLPSSSAASTYYNPGAIAFLSEPGINFSYQSSHTPWLPGLVDDMWIDYRASMIQIRLPLTSEQQLIQANTLSFCTSRTYLDAGLQQYTGANGDDLGTFRTYFLSENASLSVGLSTRVFRIPVETGIGLTYKQIFQHLTSNQDGKAQNTAFDWGFLSRTTLPLKMAQHGIGGILEISPSLGYSVSNIGAEVIFRSSEQADPLPRTARFGVSLELNLMDSHLLYPMSFSVSRSAEDLLINQSASSWKYTKGLGDINFINHVIRQSASDDVIVKSGWELGIAETFWLRSGKYADLAGKVNYTTIGIEVALIGIIPRDPGATYEENSIARLQHFVDLSYVYSSYVGISDFHPLHGTRFQGFELSVKHFDELMGGISPKK
;
A
#
# COMPACT_ATOMS: atom_id res chain seq x y z
N MET A 1 -21.21 25.07 1.24
CA MET A 1 -20.21 24.03 1.60
C MET A 1 -19.51 23.65 0.32
N HIS A 2 -18.22 23.89 0.21
CA HIS A 2 -17.46 23.28 -0.88
C HIS A 2 -17.26 21.82 -0.51
N SER A 3 -17.69 20.90 -1.37
CA SER A 3 -17.45 19.48 -1.21
C SER A 3 -16.04 19.15 -1.71
N GLN A 4 -15.43 18.11 -1.17
CA GLN A 4 -14.24 17.51 -1.80
C GLN A 4 -14.72 16.56 -2.90
N SER A 5 -13.99 16.52 -4.00
CA SER A 5 -14.26 15.58 -5.08
C SER A 5 -13.32 14.39 -5.06
N ALA A 6 -13.67 13.33 -5.77
CA ALA A 6 -12.85 12.12 -5.91
C ALA A 6 -12.47 11.44 -4.57
N LEU A 7 -13.36 11.44 -3.58
CA LEU A 7 -13.11 10.83 -2.25
C LEU A 7 -12.78 9.33 -2.33
N PHE A 8 -13.14 8.64 -3.40
CA PHE A 8 -12.77 7.24 -3.62
C PHE A 8 -11.24 7.03 -3.62
N LEU A 9 -10.46 8.08 -3.89
CA LEU A 9 -8.98 8.05 -3.81
C LEU A 9 -8.46 7.88 -2.36
N LEU A 10 -9.31 8.06 -1.35
CA LEU A 10 -8.97 7.82 0.05
C LEU A 10 -9.20 6.37 0.49
N ILE A 11 -9.83 5.55 -0.36
CA ILE A 11 -10.09 4.14 -0.06
C ILE A 11 -8.82 3.34 -0.38
N SER A 12 -8.25 2.71 0.63
CA SER A 12 -7.05 1.89 0.46
C SER A 12 -7.35 0.60 -0.30
N PRO A 13 -6.64 0.32 -1.40
CA PRO A 13 -6.79 -0.93 -2.14
C PRO A 13 -5.89 -2.06 -1.60
N SER A 14 -4.98 -1.76 -0.67
CA SER A 14 -3.99 -2.73 -0.18
C SER A 14 -4.61 -3.70 0.82
N LEU A 15 -4.70 -4.95 0.45
CA LEU A 15 -5.20 -6.03 1.29
C LEU A 15 -4.39 -6.18 2.58
N THR A 16 -3.08 -6.19 2.46
CA THR A 16 -2.11 -6.33 3.56
C THR A 16 -2.20 -5.18 4.56
N HIS A 17 -2.10 -3.93 4.08
CA HIS A 17 -2.11 -2.77 4.97
C HIS A 17 -3.49 -2.51 5.58
N ASN A 18 -4.59 -2.90 4.91
CA ASN A 18 -5.92 -2.84 5.50
C ASN A 18 -6.03 -3.74 6.74
N GLY A 19 -5.36 -4.89 6.76
CA GLY A 19 -5.23 -5.73 7.95
C GLY A 19 -4.44 -5.09 9.10
N MET A 20 -3.59 -4.09 8.78
CA MET A 20 -2.76 -3.34 9.73
C MET A 20 -3.32 -1.94 10.04
N GLY A 21 -4.63 -1.74 9.97
CA GLY A 21 -5.28 -0.44 10.24
C GLY A 21 -4.95 0.64 9.23
N GLY A 22 -4.42 0.30 8.05
CA GLY A 22 -4.00 1.25 7.04
C GLY A 22 -2.65 1.93 7.31
N SER A 23 -1.79 1.38 8.18
CA SER A 23 -0.49 1.95 8.52
C SER A 23 0.61 1.46 7.58
N GLY A 24 0.69 1.98 6.34
CA GLY A 24 1.59 1.48 5.30
C GLY A 24 2.69 2.42 4.84
N VAL A 25 2.70 3.70 5.27
CA VAL A 25 3.58 4.74 4.71
C VAL A 25 5.07 4.49 4.97
N SER A 26 5.42 3.80 6.04
CA SER A 26 6.80 3.51 6.46
C SER A 26 7.21 2.04 6.32
N LEU A 27 6.34 1.19 5.76
CA LEU A 27 6.63 -0.22 5.57
C LEU A 27 7.23 -0.46 4.19
N PRO A 28 8.47 -0.98 4.09
CA PRO A 28 9.01 -1.52 2.84
C PRO A 28 8.11 -2.64 2.31
N SER A 29 7.91 -2.70 1.02
CA SER A 29 6.98 -3.69 0.48
C SER A 29 7.32 -4.09 -0.96
N SER A 30 7.17 -5.38 -1.24
CA SER A 30 7.17 -5.94 -2.59
C SER A 30 5.76 -5.98 -3.23
N SER A 31 4.73 -5.55 -2.51
CA SER A 31 3.37 -5.48 -3.03
C SER A 31 3.14 -4.20 -3.85
N ALA A 32 2.59 -4.35 -5.05
CA ALA A 32 2.27 -3.24 -5.94
C ALA A 32 1.27 -2.23 -5.31
N ALA A 33 0.39 -2.68 -4.41
CA ALA A 33 -0.58 -1.83 -3.73
C ALA A 33 0.02 -0.87 -2.70
N SER A 34 1.27 -1.06 -2.32
CA SER A 34 1.97 -0.17 -1.38
C SER A 34 2.22 1.23 -1.96
N THR A 35 2.19 1.38 -3.29
CA THR A 35 2.25 2.68 -3.98
C THR A 35 1.14 3.64 -3.55
N TYR A 36 0.01 3.12 -3.10
CA TYR A 36 -1.09 3.92 -2.54
C TYR A 36 -0.66 4.71 -1.29
N TYR A 37 0.12 4.08 -0.41
CA TYR A 37 0.60 4.72 0.82
C TYR A 37 1.86 5.52 0.60
N ASN A 38 2.81 4.96 -0.16
CA ASN A 38 4.11 5.59 -0.40
C ASN A 38 4.73 5.02 -1.69
N PRO A 39 4.83 5.80 -2.76
CA PRO A 39 5.49 5.32 -3.98
C PRO A 39 6.93 4.86 -3.76
N GLY A 40 7.64 5.41 -2.76
CA GLY A 40 9.01 4.98 -2.42
C GLY A 40 9.09 3.58 -1.79
N ALA A 41 7.97 3.05 -1.26
CA ALA A 41 7.96 1.75 -0.59
C ALA A 41 8.29 0.57 -1.51
N ILE A 42 7.97 0.67 -2.80
CA ILE A 42 8.24 -0.39 -3.78
C ILE A 42 9.69 -0.44 -4.28
N ALA A 43 10.56 0.41 -3.78
CA ALA A 43 11.99 0.39 -4.12
C ALA A 43 12.79 -0.68 -3.34
N PHE A 44 12.17 -1.34 -2.37
CA PHE A 44 12.84 -2.33 -1.52
C PHE A 44 12.60 -3.73 -2.07
N LEU A 45 13.66 -4.34 -2.57
CA LEU A 45 13.67 -5.71 -3.08
C LEU A 45 14.23 -6.65 -2.03
N SER A 46 13.51 -7.73 -1.75
CA SER A 46 14.00 -8.83 -0.93
C SER A 46 14.92 -9.75 -1.73
N GLU A 47 14.62 -9.96 -3.00
CA GLU A 47 15.29 -10.93 -3.86
C GLU A 47 16.14 -10.26 -4.96
N PRO A 48 17.29 -10.85 -5.36
CA PRO A 48 18.08 -10.36 -6.48
C PRO A 48 17.38 -10.58 -7.83
N GLY A 49 17.92 -9.96 -8.89
CA GLY A 49 17.44 -10.17 -10.26
C GLY A 49 16.23 -9.31 -10.64
N ILE A 50 15.41 -9.86 -11.53
CA ILE A 50 14.17 -9.24 -12.01
C ILE A 50 13.00 -9.96 -11.36
N ASN A 51 12.13 -9.20 -10.69
CA ASN A 51 10.95 -9.74 -10.03
C ASN A 51 9.70 -9.07 -10.60
N PHE A 52 8.65 -9.86 -10.76
CA PHE A 52 7.34 -9.42 -11.19
C PHE A 52 6.33 -9.71 -10.09
N SER A 53 5.41 -8.79 -9.84
CA SER A 53 4.26 -9.06 -8.97
C SER A 53 2.95 -8.58 -9.58
N TYR A 54 1.87 -9.28 -9.25
CA TYR A 54 0.51 -8.95 -9.64
C TYR A 54 -0.42 -9.12 -8.45
N GLN A 55 -1.29 -8.15 -8.25
CA GLN A 55 -2.33 -8.17 -7.22
C GLN A 55 -3.68 -7.86 -7.83
N SER A 56 -4.71 -8.57 -7.37
CA SER A 56 -6.11 -8.26 -7.68
C SER A 56 -7.01 -8.44 -6.47
N SER A 57 -7.99 -7.55 -6.32
CA SER A 57 -9.03 -7.67 -5.31
C SER A 57 -10.37 -7.18 -5.86
N HIS A 58 -11.43 -7.76 -5.32
CA HIS A 58 -12.82 -7.37 -5.54
C HIS A 58 -13.50 -7.27 -4.17
N THR A 59 -13.94 -6.08 -3.79
CA THR A 59 -14.40 -5.79 -2.43
C THR A 59 -15.76 -5.12 -2.45
N PRO A 60 -16.80 -5.69 -1.81
CA PRO A 60 -18.04 -4.97 -1.53
C PRO A 60 -17.74 -3.75 -0.68
N TRP A 61 -18.15 -2.57 -1.13
CA TRP A 61 -17.92 -1.32 -0.41
C TRP A 61 -19.19 -0.83 0.25
N LEU A 62 -19.10 -0.41 1.52
CA LEU A 62 -20.23 -0.01 2.36
C LEU A 62 -21.36 -1.06 2.44
N PRO A 63 -21.06 -2.34 2.71
CA PRO A 63 -22.03 -3.41 2.62
C PRO A 63 -23.18 -3.27 3.65
N GLY A 64 -23.02 -2.44 4.69
CA GLY A 64 -24.08 -2.10 5.64
C GLY A 64 -25.06 -1.02 5.14
N LEU A 65 -24.80 -0.43 3.96
CA LEU A 65 -25.60 0.67 3.42
C LEU A 65 -26.11 0.38 1.99
N VAL A 66 -25.28 -0.22 1.14
CA VAL A 66 -25.55 -0.40 -0.29
C VAL A 66 -25.09 -1.80 -0.73
N ASP A 67 -25.97 -2.55 -1.41
CA ASP A 67 -25.70 -3.94 -1.80
C ASP A 67 -24.95 -4.09 -3.14
N ASP A 68 -24.96 -3.04 -4.00
CA ASP A 68 -24.40 -3.10 -5.36
C ASP A 68 -23.20 -2.16 -5.59
N MET A 69 -22.49 -1.79 -4.51
CA MET A 69 -21.27 -0.98 -4.58
C MET A 69 -20.02 -1.85 -4.42
N TRP A 70 -19.06 -1.71 -5.35
CA TRP A 70 -17.85 -2.54 -5.41
C TRP A 70 -16.60 -1.73 -5.67
N ILE A 71 -15.50 -2.17 -5.08
CA ILE A 71 -14.16 -1.69 -5.44
C ILE A 71 -13.39 -2.83 -6.08
N ASP A 72 -12.98 -2.63 -7.31
CA ASP A 72 -12.03 -3.49 -8.01
C ASP A 72 -10.66 -2.84 -8.04
N TYR A 73 -9.64 -3.58 -7.66
CA TYR A 73 -8.25 -3.16 -7.75
C TYR A 73 -7.42 -4.20 -8.49
N ARG A 74 -6.54 -3.72 -9.36
CA ARG A 74 -5.52 -4.54 -10.04
C ARG A 74 -4.24 -3.75 -10.12
N ALA A 75 -3.13 -4.42 -9.87
CA ALA A 75 -1.81 -3.83 -10.01
C ALA A 75 -0.80 -4.84 -10.55
N SER A 76 0.14 -4.35 -11.33
CA SER A 76 1.28 -5.12 -11.82
C SER A 76 2.55 -4.32 -11.56
N MET A 77 3.60 -4.98 -11.14
CA MET A 77 4.88 -4.35 -10.82
C MET A 77 6.03 -5.18 -11.35
N ILE A 78 7.05 -4.49 -11.84
CA ILE A 78 8.36 -5.07 -12.19
C ILE A 78 9.39 -4.36 -11.32
N GLN A 79 10.26 -5.14 -10.68
CA GLN A 79 11.38 -4.63 -9.90
C GLN A 79 12.67 -5.24 -10.43
N ILE A 80 13.69 -4.41 -10.60
CA ILE A 80 14.99 -4.78 -11.15
C ILE A 80 16.07 -4.42 -10.13
N ARG A 81 16.86 -5.41 -9.71
CA ARG A 81 18.06 -5.18 -8.92
C ARG A 81 19.17 -4.68 -9.82
N LEU A 82 19.69 -3.50 -9.54
CA LEU A 82 20.81 -2.92 -10.27
C LEU A 82 22.13 -3.41 -9.68
N PRO A 83 23.13 -3.75 -10.51
CA PRO A 83 24.44 -4.14 -10.01
C PRO A 83 25.11 -2.95 -9.30
N LEU A 84 25.64 -3.18 -8.12
CA LEU A 84 26.42 -2.19 -7.39
C LEU A 84 27.76 -1.97 -8.13
N THR A 85 27.99 -0.75 -8.61
CA THR A 85 29.09 -0.44 -9.53
C THR A 85 30.43 -0.22 -8.86
N SER A 86 30.46 0.13 -7.56
CA SER A 86 31.72 0.38 -6.82
C SER A 86 31.47 0.52 -5.33
N GLU A 87 32.31 -0.11 -4.50
CA GLU A 87 32.28 0.10 -3.03
C GLU A 87 32.69 1.53 -2.60
N GLN A 88 33.26 2.31 -3.49
CA GLN A 88 33.77 3.66 -3.21
C GLN A 88 32.71 4.76 -3.41
N GLN A 89 31.57 4.45 -4.01
CA GLN A 89 30.51 5.47 -4.18
C GLN A 89 29.72 5.66 -2.88
N LEU A 90 29.56 6.92 -2.49
CA LEU A 90 28.83 7.30 -1.27
C LEU A 90 27.34 6.95 -1.37
N ILE A 91 26.75 7.04 -2.56
CA ILE A 91 25.35 6.72 -2.84
C ILE A 91 25.30 5.87 -4.10
N GLN A 92 24.59 4.75 -4.06
CA GLN A 92 24.45 3.82 -5.19
C GLN A 92 22.96 3.52 -5.42
N ALA A 93 22.53 3.60 -6.68
CA ALA A 93 21.22 3.08 -7.05
C ALA A 93 21.27 1.53 -7.04
N ASN A 94 20.38 0.92 -6.27
CA ASN A 94 20.35 -0.55 -6.11
C ASN A 94 19.10 -1.20 -6.69
N THR A 95 18.02 -0.44 -6.88
CA THR A 95 16.74 -0.97 -7.37
C THR A 95 16.04 0.05 -8.25
N LEU A 96 15.40 -0.44 -9.30
CA LEU A 96 14.44 0.29 -10.12
C LEU A 96 13.13 -0.48 -10.13
N SER A 97 12.02 0.19 -9.82
CA SER A 97 10.70 -0.42 -9.79
C SER A 97 9.72 0.39 -10.62
N PHE A 98 8.93 -0.30 -11.42
CA PHE A 98 7.85 0.26 -12.20
C PHE A 98 6.55 -0.48 -11.86
N CYS A 99 5.49 0.27 -11.57
CA CYS A 99 4.18 -0.28 -11.21
C CYS A 99 3.07 0.41 -11.99
N THR A 100 2.10 -0.36 -12.44
CA THR A 100 0.82 0.15 -12.94
C THR A 100 -0.30 -0.37 -12.08
N SER A 101 -1.29 0.47 -11.79
CA SER A 101 -2.46 0.05 -11.03
C SER A 101 -3.73 0.71 -11.51
N ARG A 102 -4.85 0.05 -11.27
CA ARG A 102 -6.18 0.54 -11.59
C ARG A 102 -7.09 0.31 -10.39
N THR A 103 -7.76 1.38 -9.94
CA THR A 103 -8.83 1.35 -8.94
C THR A 103 -10.13 1.74 -9.60
N TYR A 104 -11.13 0.89 -9.51
CA TYR A 104 -12.46 1.14 -10.05
C TYR A 104 -13.49 0.97 -8.94
N LEU A 105 -14.20 2.05 -8.61
CA LEU A 105 -15.34 2.04 -7.70
C LEU A 105 -16.61 2.09 -8.54
N ASP A 106 -17.38 1.03 -8.49
CA ASP A 106 -18.72 0.97 -9.02
C ASP A 106 -19.71 1.39 -7.94
N ALA A 107 -20.42 2.49 -8.15
CA ALA A 107 -21.42 3.00 -7.20
C ALA A 107 -22.84 2.54 -7.56
N GLY A 108 -22.96 1.50 -8.41
CA GLY A 108 -24.21 0.85 -8.76
C GLY A 108 -25.03 1.57 -9.82
N LEU A 109 -26.23 1.04 -10.06
CA LEU A 109 -27.20 1.59 -10.98
C LEU A 109 -28.01 2.69 -10.30
N GLN A 110 -28.08 3.84 -10.99
CA GLN A 110 -28.90 4.99 -10.57
C GLN A 110 -30.08 5.15 -11.51
N GLN A 111 -31.24 5.48 -10.96
CA GLN A 111 -32.42 5.81 -11.76
C GLN A 111 -32.37 7.29 -12.17
N TYR A 112 -32.60 7.56 -13.44
CA TYR A 112 -32.70 8.90 -13.97
C TYR A 112 -34.17 9.29 -14.11
N THR A 113 -34.61 10.27 -13.32
CA THR A 113 -35.99 10.74 -13.34
C THR A 113 -36.07 12.13 -13.95
N GLY A 114 -37.09 12.37 -14.76
CA GLY A 114 -37.39 13.66 -15.31
C GLY A 114 -37.93 14.66 -14.26
N ALA A 115 -38.04 15.94 -14.62
CA ALA A 115 -38.54 16.99 -13.73
C ALA A 115 -39.97 16.72 -13.21
N ASN A 116 -40.76 15.94 -13.94
CA ASN A 116 -42.13 15.55 -13.59
C ASN A 116 -42.21 14.20 -12.86
N GLY A 117 -41.05 13.55 -12.54
CA GLY A 117 -41.01 12.24 -11.95
C GLY A 117 -41.04 11.06 -12.93
N ASP A 118 -41.04 11.33 -14.22
CA ASP A 118 -41.05 10.30 -15.28
C ASP A 118 -39.73 9.50 -15.24
N ASP A 119 -39.80 8.20 -15.35
CA ASP A 119 -38.61 7.35 -15.49
C ASP A 119 -37.97 7.54 -16.86
N LEU A 120 -36.78 8.10 -16.90
CA LEU A 120 -36.00 8.33 -18.13
C LEU A 120 -34.93 7.24 -18.34
N GLY A 121 -34.90 6.19 -17.50
CA GLY A 121 -33.99 5.08 -17.60
C GLY A 121 -32.98 5.01 -16.45
N THR A 122 -32.02 4.12 -16.59
CA THR A 122 -30.96 3.91 -15.61
C THR A 122 -29.58 4.19 -16.22
N PHE A 123 -28.64 4.62 -15.37
CA PHE A 123 -27.23 4.75 -15.72
C PHE A 123 -26.36 4.22 -14.58
N ARG A 124 -25.11 3.87 -14.89
CA ARG A 124 -24.14 3.40 -13.89
C ARG A 124 -23.23 4.53 -13.47
N THR A 125 -23.16 4.77 -12.16
CA THR A 125 -22.22 5.70 -11.55
C THR A 125 -20.92 4.94 -11.23
N TYR A 126 -19.77 5.48 -11.64
CA TYR A 126 -18.48 4.88 -11.35
C TYR A 126 -17.37 5.94 -11.23
N PHE A 127 -16.31 5.53 -10.54
CA PHE A 127 -15.08 6.28 -10.38
C PHE A 127 -13.90 5.39 -10.75
N LEU A 128 -12.94 5.95 -11.47
CA LEU A 128 -11.79 5.20 -11.96
C LEU A 128 -10.52 6.01 -11.73
N SER A 129 -9.48 5.35 -11.22
CA SER A 129 -8.12 5.88 -11.21
C SER A 129 -7.17 4.89 -11.88
N GLU A 130 -6.44 5.34 -12.90
CA GLU A 130 -5.37 4.59 -13.56
C GLU A 130 -4.05 5.24 -13.21
N ASN A 131 -3.10 4.46 -12.71
CA ASN A 131 -1.88 4.98 -12.12
C ASN A 131 -0.64 4.30 -12.73
N ALA A 132 0.42 5.09 -12.87
CA ALA A 132 1.75 4.60 -13.23
C ALA A 132 2.76 5.15 -12.21
N SER A 133 3.52 4.26 -11.59
CA SER A 133 4.49 4.59 -10.54
C SER A 133 5.89 4.18 -10.95
N LEU A 134 6.86 5.02 -10.63
CA LEU A 134 8.29 4.76 -10.79
C LEU A 134 8.98 5.00 -9.45
N SER A 135 9.86 4.07 -9.05
CA SER A 135 10.62 4.20 -7.82
C SER A 135 12.06 3.75 -8.01
N VAL A 136 12.96 4.43 -7.29
CA VAL A 136 14.41 4.14 -7.28
C VAL A 136 14.83 3.88 -5.84
N GLY A 137 15.51 2.76 -5.64
CA GLY A 137 16.19 2.41 -4.40
C GLY A 137 17.63 2.89 -4.41
N LEU A 138 18.03 3.52 -3.32
CA LEU A 138 19.36 4.05 -3.08
C LEU A 138 19.95 3.40 -1.84
N SER A 139 21.19 2.93 -1.93
CA SER A 139 21.96 2.46 -0.78
C SER A 139 23.07 3.47 -0.45
N THR A 140 23.22 3.78 0.83
CA THR A 140 24.29 4.62 1.35
C THR A 140 24.80 4.10 2.68
N ARG A 141 25.92 4.62 3.19
CA ARG A 141 26.41 4.36 4.55
C ARG A 141 26.53 5.66 5.32
N VAL A 142 25.78 5.76 6.41
CA VAL A 142 25.83 6.89 7.34
C VAL A 142 26.50 6.40 8.63
N PHE A 143 27.66 6.96 8.98
CA PHE A 143 28.45 6.49 10.14
C PHE A 143 28.71 4.98 10.17
N ARG A 144 28.98 4.36 9.01
CA ARG A 144 29.14 2.91 8.78
C ARG A 144 27.87 2.08 8.89
N ILE A 145 26.72 2.66 9.20
CA ILE A 145 25.44 1.99 9.23
C ILE A 145 24.87 1.99 7.80
N PRO A 146 24.48 0.83 7.25
CA PRO A 146 23.84 0.78 5.94
C PRO A 146 22.46 1.42 6.02
N VAL A 147 22.17 2.32 5.11
CA VAL A 147 20.86 2.97 4.98
C VAL A 147 20.37 2.78 3.55
N GLU A 148 19.18 2.25 3.42
CA GLU A 148 18.47 2.13 2.14
C GLU A 148 17.36 3.17 2.10
N THR A 149 17.21 3.84 0.97
CA THR A 149 16.18 4.86 0.77
C THR A 149 15.49 4.65 -0.57
N GLY A 150 14.19 4.46 -0.54
CA GLY A 150 13.35 4.43 -1.73
C GLY A 150 12.70 5.80 -1.96
N ILE A 151 12.77 6.29 -3.19
CA ILE A 151 12.10 7.52 -3.64
C ILE A 151 11.21 7.15 -4.82
N GLY A 152 9.95 7.58 -4.79
CA GLY A 152 9.00 7.23 -5.83
C GLY A 152 8.06 8.36 -6.21
N LEU A 153 7.56 8.26 -7.44
CA LEU A 153 6.55 9.13 -8.03
C LEU A 153 5.44 8.28 -8.63
N THR A 154 4.21 8.74 -8.52
CA THR A 154 3.04 8.15 -9.19
C THR A 154 2.32 9.22 -9.99
N TYR A 155 2.04 8.93 -11.25
CA TYR A 155 1.12 9.69 -12.08
C TYR A 155 -0.24 9.02 -12.06
N LYS A 156 -1.32 9.80 -11.95
CA LYS A 156 -2.71 9.33 -11.89
C LYS A 156 -3.56 10.00 -12.96
N GLN A 157 -4.39 9.20 -13.62
CA GLN A 157 -5.54 9.67 -14.41
C GLN A 157 -6.81 9.30 -13.65
N ILE A 158 -7.68 10.28 -13.43
CA ILE A 158 -8.85 10.15 -12.58
C ILE A 158 -10.08 10.47 -13.44
N PHE A 159 -11.04 9.56 -13.45
CA PHE A 159 -12.30 9.69 -14.17
C PHE A 159 -13.45 9.53 -13.18
N GLN A 160 -14.42 10.42 -13.28
CA GLN A 160 -15.65 10.40 -12.51
C GLN A 160 -16.85 10.47 -13.45
N HIS A 161 -17.79 9.55 -13.28
CA HIS A 161 -19.01 9.45 -14.07
C HIS A 161 -20.22 9.39 -13.14
N LEU A 162 -20.79 10.56 -12.83
CA LEU A 162 -21.85 10.73 -11.84
C LEU A 162 -23.25 10.69 -12.44
N THR A 163 -23.39 11.07 -13.72
CA THR A 163 -24.69 11.15 -14.40
C THR A 163 -24.55 10.68 -15.84
N SER A 164 -25.69 10.41 -16.49
CA SER A 164 -25.76 9.99 -17.90
C SER A 164 -25.33 11.07 -18.89
N ASN A 165 -25.40 12.34 -18.53
CA ASN A 165 -25.04 13.47 -19.37
C ASN A 165 -23.59 13.93 -19.15
N GLN A 166 -23.09 14.83 -20.00
CA GLN A 166 -21.71 15.32 -19.93
C GLN A 166 -21.43 16.16 -18.67
N ASP A 167 -22.43 16.83 -18.12
CA ASP A 167 -22.30 17.68 -16.93
C ASP A 167 -21.94 16.91 -15.66
N GLY A 168 -22.11 15.59 -15.67
CA GLY A 168 -21.72 14.72 -14.55
C GLY A 168 -20.44 13.93 -14.80
N LYS A 169 -19.63 14.32 -15.79
CA LYS A 169 -18.36 13.68 -16.11
C LYS A 169 -17.19 14.62 -15.83
N ALA A 170 -16.20 14.15 -15.13
CA ALA A 170 -14.96 14.89 -14.90
C ALA A 170 -13.74 14.00 -15.16
N GLN A 171 -12.68 14.60 -15.68
CA GLN A 171 -11.39 13.97 -15.88
C GLN A 171 -10.31 14.87 -15.29
N ASN A 172 -9.45 14.29 -14.47
CA ASN A 172 -8.36 15.01 -13.81
C ASN A 172 -7.06 14.21 -13.88
N THR A 173 -5.97 14.90 -13.62
CA THR A 173 -4.65 14.30 -13.40
C THR A 173 -4.12 14.68 -12.04
N ALA A 174 -3.39 13.77 -11.41
CA ALA A 174 -2.72 14.02 -10.14
C ALA A 174 -1.38 13.30 -10.08
N PHE A 175 -0.56 13.72 -9.12
CA PHE A 175 0.72 13.11 -8.81
C PHE A 175 0.79 12.76 -7.33
N ASP A 176 1.46 11.64 -7.02
CA ASP A 176 1.92 11.34 -5.68
C ASP A 176 3.44 11.31 -5.69
N TRP A 177 4.05 11.63 -4.55
CA TRP A 177 5.46 11.37 -4.33
C TRP A 177 5.68 10.90 -2.90
N GLY A 178 6.76 10.19 -2.70
CA GLY A 178 7.11 9.75 -1.37
C GLY A 178 8.52 9.20 -1.27
N PHE A 179 9.00 9.15 -0.05
CA PHE A 179 10.24 8.47 0.28
C PHE A 179 10.05 7.57 1.49
N LEU A 180 10.87 6.54 1.55
CA LEU A 180 10.98 5.63 2.68
C LEU A 180 12.45 5.36 2.92
N SER A 181 12.90 5.49 4.15
CA SER A 181 14.27 5.18 4.53
C SER A 181 14.29 4.09 5.60
N ARG A 182 15.16 3.10 5.44
CA ARG A 182 15.32 1.94 6.33
C ARG A 182 16.79 1.71 6.62
N THR A 183 17.09 1.22 7.81
CA THR A 183 18.39 0.60 8.13
C THR A 183 18.18 -0.80 8.67
N THR A 184 19.07 -1.72 8.37
CA THR A 184 19.03 -3.09 8.89
C THR A 184 20.26 -3.34 9.75
N LEU A 185 20.02 -3.70 11.02
CA LEU A 185 21.04 -3.95 12.02
C LEU A 185 21.03 -5.43 12.40
N PRO A 186 22.00 -6.24 11.92
CA PRO A 186 22.08 -7.64 12.29
C PRO A 186 22.69 -7.80 13.69
N LEU A 187 21.99 -8.46 14.60
CA LEU A 187 22.44 -8.83 15.93
C LEU A 187 22.69 -10.35 15.98
N LYS A 188 23.93 -10.76 16.20
CA LYS A 188 24.27 -12.17 16.39
C LYS A 188 23.83 -12.61 17.80
N MET A 189 22.91 -13.57 17.86
CA MET A 189 22.46 -14.17 19.11
C MET A 189 23.32 -15.42 19.41
N ALA A 190 24.44 -15.20 20.09
CA ALA A 190 25.34 -16.29 20.49
C ALA A 190 25.13 -16.65 22.00
N GLN A 191 24.00 -17.27 22.35
CA GLN A 191 23.81 -17.81 23.70
C GLN A 191 23.23 -19.23 23.64
N HIS A 192 23.87 -20.14 24.41
CA HIS A 192 23.41 -21.52 24.67
C HIS A 192 23.29 -22.44 23.43
N GLY A 193 24.20 -22.29 22.45
CA GLY A 193 24.23 -23.20 21.29
C GLY A 193 23.20 -22.89 20.20
N ILE A 194 22.42 -21.83 20.32
CA ILE A 194 21.49 -21.33 19.32
C ILE A 194 22.22 -20.27 18.49
N GLY A 195 22.64 -20.63 17.29
CA GLY A 195 23.30 -19.73 16.33
C GLY A 195 22.31 -18.98 15.47
N GLY A 196 21.61 -17.98 16.03
CA GLY A 196 20.62 -17.18 15.29
C GLY A 196 21.11 -15.78 14.99
N ILE A 197 20.52 -15.16 13.96
CA ILE A 197 20.65 -13.75 13.63
C ILE A 197 19.28 -13.09 13.82
N LEU A 198 19.23 -12.09 14.69
CA LEU A 198 18.08 -11.18 14.78
C LEU A 198 18.40 -9.93 13.98
N GLU A 199 17.64 -9.67 12.93
CA GLU A 199 17.70 -8.41 12.19
C GLU A 199 16.67 -7.43 12.74
N ILE A 200 17.12 -6.22 13.06
CA ILE A 200 16.29 -5.11 13.53
C ILE A 200 16.31 -4.04 12.44
N SER A 201 15.15 -3.76 11.85
CA SER A 201 15.03 -2.83 10.74
C SER A 201 14.04 -1.70 11.04
N PRO A 202 14.49 -0.61 11.71
CA PRO A 202 13.69 0.61 11.82
C PRO A 202 13.58 1.30 10.47
N SER A 203 12.40 1.85 10.19
CA SER A 203 12.13 2.63 9.00
C SER A 203 11.26 3.85 9.27
N LEU A 204 11.37 4.84 8.36
CA LEU A 204 10.64 6.09 8.38
C LEU A 204 10.14 6.37 6.96
N GLY A 205 8.87 6.77 6.84
CA GLY A 205 8.27 7.08 5.55
C GLY A 205 7.46 8.37 5.57
N TYR A 206 7.49 9.05 4.43
CA TYR A 206 6.68 10.23 4.16
C TYR A 206 6.17 10.20 2.73
N SER A 207 4.94 10.61 2.52
CA SER A 207 4.36 10.76 1.19
C SER A 207 3.33 11.88 1.14
N VAL A 208 3.15 12.45 -0.05
CA VAL A 208 2.03 13.32 -0.37
C VAL A 208 1.33 12.78 -1.60
N SER A 209 0.03 12.57 -1.50
CA SER A 209 -0.81 12.01 -2.56
C SER A 209 -1.79 13.04 -3.11
N ASN A 210 -2.26 12.78 -4.33
CA ASN A 210 -3.32 13.52 -5.01
C ASN A 210 -2.98 15.01 -5.24
N ILE A 211 -1.73 15.29 -5.62
CA ILE A 211 -1.28 16.63 -6.00
C ILE A 211 -1.75 16.89 -7.43
N GLY A 212 -2.79 17.66 -7.60
CA GLY A 212 -3.38 17.95 -8.92
C GLY A 212 -4.23 19.20 -8.91
N ALA A 213 -4.82 19.49 -10.08
CA ALA A 213 -5.78 20.57 -10.25
C ALA A 213 -7.13 20.21 -9.62
N GLU A 214 -7.94 21.21 -9.43
CA GLU A 214 -9.33 21.10 -8.99
C GLU A 214 -10.17 20.29 -9.98
N VAL A 215 -11.18 19.63 -9.47
CA VAL A 215 -12.16 18.90 -10.29
C VAL A 215 -13.26 19.86 -10.73
N ILE A 216 -13.47 19.96 -12.02
CA ILE A 216 -14.49 20.79 -12.61
C ILE A 216 -15.48 19.91 -13.37
N PHE A 217 -16.77 19.92 -12.96
CA PHE A 217 -17.85 19.23 -13.66
C PHE A 217 -18.56 20.15 -14.67
N ARG A 218 -18.98 21.33 -14.24
CA ARG A 218 -19.76 22.27 -15.06
C ARG A 218 -19.04 23.59 -15.29
N SER A 219 -18.61 24.24 -14.23
CA SER A 219 -18.00 25.56 -14.30
C SER A 219 -16.84 25.66 -13.30
N SER A 220 -15.89 26.54 -13.59
CA SER A 220 -14.76 26.82 -12.70
C SER A 220 -15.17 27.44 -11.35
N GLU A 221 -16.37 28.02 -11.27
CA GLU A 221 -16.91 28.57 -10.01
C GLU A 221 -17.32 27.47 -9.01
N GLN A 222 -17.51 26.24 -9.52
CA GLN A 222 -17.89 25.06 -8.73
C GLN A 222 -16.77 24.02 -8.70
N ALA A 223 -15.53 24.48 -8.78
CA ALA A 223 -14.37 23.62 -8.71
C ALA A 223 -14.14 23.09 -7.28
N ASP A 224 -14.04 21.76 -7.15
CA ASP A 224 -13.80 21.08 -5.89
C ASP A 224 -12.35 20.60 -5.79
N PRO A 225 -11.69 20.70 -4.62
CA PRO A 225 -10.33 20.21 -4.46
C PRO A 225 -10.24 18.68 -4.53
N LEU A 226 -9.14 18.17 -5.08
CA LEU A 226 -8.76 16.78 -4.90
C LEU A 226 -8.37 16.53 -3.44
N PRO A 227 -8.60 15.33 -2.88
CA PRO A 227 -8.27 14.99 -1.50
C PRO A 227 -6.76 14.80 -1.34
N ARG A 228 -6.02 15.91 -1.39
CA ARG A 228 -4.57 15.92 -1.19
C ARG A 228 -4.25 15.50 0.23
N THR A 229 -3.38 14.51 0.38
CA THR A 229 -3.13 13.87 1.66
C THR A 229 -1.65 13.78 1.93
N ALA A 230 -1.20 14.26 3.10
CA ALA A 230 0.13 13.96 3.63
C ALA A 230 0.07 12.74 4.55
N ARG A 231 1.07 11.87 4.48
CA ARG A 231 1.25 10.73 5.37
C ARG A 231 2.65 10.72 5.92
N PHE A 232 2.77 10.48 7.21
CA PHE A 232 4.06 10.32 7.87
C PHE A 232 4.01 9.18 8.88
N GLY A 233 5.06 8.35 8.94
CA GLY A 233 5.06 7.22 9.84
C GLY A 233 6.44 6.64 10.10
N VAL A 234 6.47 5.75 11.10
CA VAL A 234 7.62 4.95 11.48
C VAL A 234 7.22 3.49 11.61
N SER A 235 8.15 2.60 11.34
CA SER A 235 7.95 1.17 11.59
C SER A 235 9.23 0.53 12.13
N LEU A 236 9.06 -0.63 12.76
CA LEU A 236 10.12 -1.49 13.23
C LEU A 236 9.80 -2.90 12.75
N GLU A 237 10.74 -3.52 12.06
CA GLU A 237 10.67 -4.90 11.63
C GLU A 237 11.77 -5.72 12.34
N LEU A 238 11.40 -6.89 12.81
CA LEU A 238 12.27 -7.85 13.49
C LEU A 238 12.21 -9.16 12.71
N ASN A 239 13.34 -9.61 12.18
CA ASN A 239 13.44 -10.88 11.46
C ASN A 239 14.36 -11.82 12.23
N LEU A 240 13.84 -12.96 12.66
CA LEU A 240 14.60 -13.99 13.34
C LEU A 240 14.93 -15.10 12.34
N MET A 241 16.22 -15.21 12.04
CA MET A 241 16.79 -16.29 11.24
C MET A 241 17.69 -17.15 12.13
N ASP A 242 17.33 -18.38 12.34
CA ASP A 242 18.11 -19.34 13.11
C ASP A 242 18.38 -20.58 12.25
N SER A 243 19.63 -21.04 12.22
CA SER A 243 20.03 -22.27 11.53
C SER A 243 19.38 -23.54 12.12
N HIS A 244 18.85 -23.48 13.31
CA HIS A 244 18.15 -24.57 14.00
C HIS A 244 16.62 -24.41 13.99
N LEU A 245 16.10 -23.21 13.74
CA LEU A 245 14.68 -23.02 13.50
C LEU A 245 14.35 -23.54 12.09
N LEU A 246 13.49 -24.53 12.05
CA LEU A 246 12.92 -25.06 10.80
C LEU A 246 12.20 -23.96 9.98
N TYR A 247 11.85 -22.84 10.65
CA TYR A 247 11.03 -21.79 10.05
C TYR A 247 11.43 -20.40 10.52
N PRO A 248 11.72 -19.47 9.60
CA PRO A 248 11.96 -18.07 9.94
C PRO A 248 10.69 -17.41 10.50
N MET A 249 10.90 -16.46 11.41
CA MET A 249 9.82 -15.66 12.00
C MET A 249 10.09 -14.18 11.75
N SER A 250 9.03 -13.44 11.40
CA SER A 250 9.07 -11.99 11.27
C SER A 250 8.01 -11.34 12.16
N PHE A 251 8.33 -10.19 12.71
CA PHE A 251 7.39 -9.35 13.42
C PHE A 251 7.58 -7.90 13.02
N SER A 252 6.51 -7.23 12.64
CA SER A 252 6.56 -5.81 12.33
C SER A 252 5.51 -5.02 13.09
N VAL A 253 5.86 -3.78 13.42
CA VAL A 253 4.93 -2.80 13.98
C VAL A 253 5.08 -1.48 13.24
N SER A 254 3.95 -0.84 12.93
CA SER A 254 3.92 0.44 12.23
C SER A 254 2.96 1.40 12.92
N ARG A 255 3.34 2.70 12.93
CA ARG A 255 2.51 3.81 13.39
C ARG A 255 2.61 4.95 12.39
N SER A 256 1.48 5.50 12.02
CA SER A 256 1.42 6.59 11.05
C SER A 256 0.33 7.59 11.38
N ALA A 257 0.47 8.76 10.81
CA ALA A 257 -0.51 9.82 10.83
C ALA A 257 -0.78 10.30 9.40
N GLU A 258 -2.01 10.73 9.16
CA GLU A 258 -2.48 11.22 7.87
C GLU A 258 -3.27 12.51 8.07
N ASP A 259 -3.02 13.50 7.21
CA ASP A 259 -3.70 14.78 7.18
C ASP A 259 -4.19 15.09 5.77
N LEU A 260 -5.44 15.48 5.66
CA LEU A 260 -5.98 16.05 4.43
C LEU A 260 -5.53 17.49 4.31
N LEU A 261 -4.56 17.75 3.43
CA LEU A 261 -3.93 19.07 3.23
C LEU A 261 -4.91 20.10 2.61
N ILE A 262 -6.08 20.22 3.18
CA ILE A 262 -7.13 21.13 2.72
C ILE A 262 -7.64 21.91 3.93
N ASN A 263 -7.33 23.20 3.96
CA ASN A 263 -7.91 24.11 4.95
C ASN A 263 -9.15 24.76 4.34
N GLN A 264 -10.30 24.50 4.93
CA GLN A 264 -11.59 24.96 4.46
C GLN A 264 -12.09 26.13 5.36
N SER A 265 -12.44 27.25 4.74
CA SER A 265 -13.13 28.36 5.37
C SER A 265 -14.56 28.42 4.86
N ALA A 266 -15.42 29.26 5.48
CA ALA A 266 -16.83 29.35 5.13
C ALA A 266 -17.11 29.69 3.64
N SER A 267 -16.17 30.34 2.95
CA SER A 267 -16.33 30.81 1.56
C SER A 267 -15.25 30.35 0.58
N SER A 268 -14.20 29.69 1.08
CA SER A 268 -13.07 29.29 0.23
C SER A 268 -12.31 28.12 0.85
N TRP A 269 -11.49 27.46 0.05
CA TRP A 269 -10.55 26.43 0.50
C TRP A 269 -9.13 26.75 -0.03
N LYS A 270 -8.13 26.22 0.67
CA LYS A 270 -6.72 26.32 0.26
C LYS A 270 -5.99 25.05 0.61
N TYR A 271 -5.06 24.65 -0.23
CA TYR A 271 -4.14 23.57 0.11
C TYR A 271 -3.09 24.05 1.12
N THR A 272 -2.92 23.28 2.19
CA THR A 272 -1.77 23.37 3.09
C THR A 272 -0.57 22.64 2.51
N LYS A 273 0.60 22.78 3.12
CA LYS A 273 1.88 22.25 2.61
C LYS A 273 2.56 21.37 3.66
N GLY A 274 3.51 20.56 3.19
CA GLY A 274 4.37 19.75 4.05
C GLY A 274 3.59 18.67 4.77
N LEU A 275 3.67 18.64 6.08
CA LEU A 275 2.99 17.66 6.94
C LEU A 275 1.58 18.10 7.36
N GLY A 276 1.12 19.30 6.96
CA GLY A 276 -0.12 19.84 7.50
C GLY A 276 -0.03 20.00 9.03
N ASP A 277 -1.01 19.47 9.74
CA ASP A 277 -1.12 19.49 11.20
C ASP A 277 -0.52 18.26 11.89
N ILE A 278 0.16 17.38 11.14
CA ILE A 278 0.81 16.19 11.70
C ILE A 278 1.94 16.61 12.64
N ASN A 279 1.79 16.29 13.93
CA ASN A 279 2.83 16.39 14.95
C ASN A 279 3.40 15.00 15.22
N PHE A 280 4.72 14.82 15.04
CA PHE A 280 5.37 13.53 15.20
C PHE A 280 5.13 12.88 16.57
N ILE A 281 5.34 13.64 17.66
CA ILE A 281 5.20 13.08 19.01
C ILE A 281 3.77 12.73 19.34
N ASN A 282 2.82 13.63 19.04
CA ASN A 282 1.43 13.42 19.42
C ASN A 282 0.74 12.40 18.50
N HIS A 283 0.86 12.56 17.18
CA HIS A 283 0.09 11.77 16.24
C HIS A 283 0.76 10.44 15.87
N VAL A 284 2.11 10.43 15.72
CA VAL A 284 2.81 9.18 15.32
C VAL A 284 3.21 8.37 16.54
N ILE A 285 3.85 8.96 17.55
CA ILE A 285 4.35 8.19 18.71
C ILE A 285 3.23 7.88 19.69
N ARG A 286 2.45 8.88 20.12
CA ARG A 286 1.37 8.70 21.12
C ARG A 286 0.07 8.18 20.51
N GLN A 287 -0.08 8.23 19.17
CA GLN A 287 -1.31 7.84 18.46
C GLN A 287 -2.56 8.58 18.96
N SER A 288 -2.42 9.86 19.21
CA SER A 288 -3.51 10.75 19.62
C SER A 288 -4.09 11.42 18.37
N ALA A 289 -5.25 10.99 17.90
CA ALA A 289 -5.95 11.63 16.80
C ALA A 289 -6.41 13.04 17.17
N SER A 290 -6.56 13.91 16.18
CA SER A 290 -7.18 15.24 16.30
C SER A 290 -8.27 15.40 15.24
N ASP A 291 -8.95 16.54 15.23
CA ASP A 291 -10.00 16.81 14.23
C ASP A 291 -9.42 16.89 12.81
N ASP A 292 -8.13 17.23 12.65
CA ASP A 292 -7.47 17.36 11.36
C ASP A 292 -6.57 16.18 11.03
N VAL A 293 -6.18 15.35 12.01
CA VAL A 293 -5.20 14.30 11.83
C VAL A 293 -5.73 12.92 12.23
N ILE A 294 -5.75 12.03 11.24
CA ILE A 294 -6.07 10.62 11.39
C ILE A 294 -4.83 9.88 11.87
N VAL A 295 -4.98 8.97 12.83
CA VAL A 295 -3.88 8.10 13.29
C VAL A 295 -4.17 6.64 12.98
N LYS A 296 -3.10 5.93 12.61
CA LYS A 296 -3.16 4.52 12.19
C LYS A 296 -2.01 3.76 12.81
N SER A 297 -2.29 2.58 13.31
CA SER A 297 -1.26 1.67 13.82
C SER A 297 -1.58 0.22 13.49
N GLY A 298 -0.55 -0.59 13.37
CA GLY A 298 -0.73 -2.01 13.10
C GLY A 298 0.51 -2.82 13.43
N TRP A 299 0.30 -4.12 13.50
CA TRP A 299 1.35 -5.10 13.63
C TRP A 299 1.09 -6.30 12.72
N GLU A 300 2.15 -6.99 12.38
CA GLU A 300 2.15 -8.21 11.60
C GLU A 300 3.08 -9.23 12.23
N LEU A 301 2.67 -10.49 12.28
CA LEU A 301 3.46 -11.65 12.64
C LEU A 301 3.53 -12.62 11.48
N GLY A 302 4.69 -12.82 10.92
CA GLY A 302 4.98 -13.80 9.87
C GLY A 302 5.61 -15.07 10.45
N ILE A 303 5.19 -16.23 9.98
CA ILE A 303 5.68 -17.54 10.40
C ILE A 303 5.99 -18.35 9.15
N ALA A 304 7.23 -18.83 9.06
CA ALA A 304 7.69 -19.74 8.01
C ALA A 304 7.58 -19.17 6.57
N GLU A 305 7.51 -17.85 6.41
CA GLU A 305 7.22 -17.21 5.12
C GLU A 305 5.97 -17.77 4.44
N THR A 306 5.05 -18.32 5.22
CA THR A 306 3.85 -19.02 4.72
C THR A 306 2.58 -18.43 5.30
N PHE A 307 2.60 -18.02 6.58
CA PHE A 307 1.43 -17.48 7.28
C PHE A 307 1.74 -16.11 7.85
N TRP A 308 0.84 -15.15 7.64
CA TRP A 308 0.90 -13.84 8.30
C TRP A 308 -0.41 -13.53 8.99
N LEU A 309 -0.28 -13.08 10.24
CA LEU A 309 -1.38 -12.57 11.05
C LEU A 309 -1.18 -11.07 11.24
N ARG A 310 -2.25 -10.31 11.08
CA ARG A 310 -2.23 -8.85 11.17
C ARG A 310 -3.34 -8.33 12.06
N SER A 311 -3.07 -7.24 12.74
CA SER A 311 -4.12 -6.44 13.38
C SER A 311 -3.70 -4.98 13.42
N GLY A 312 -4.67 -4.10 13.47
CA GLY A 312 -4.41 -2.66 13.51
C GLY A 312 -5.57 -1.85 14.05
N LYS A 313 -5.33 -0.56 14.17
CA LYS A 313 -6.31 0.44 14.60
C LYS A 313 -6.29 1.64 13.66
N TYR A 314 -7.47 2.17 13.43
CA TYR A 314 -7.73 3.39 12.69
C TYR A 314 -8.56 4.31 13.55
N ALA A 315 -8.19 5.61 13.67
CA ALA A 315 -8.93 6.59 14.40
C ALA A 315 -8.97 7.94 13.65
N ASP A 316 -10.18 8.36 13.31
CA ASP A 316 -10.53 9.61 12.65
C ASP A 316 -11.61 10.31 13.50
N LEU A 317 -11.25 11.39 14.19
CA LEU A 317 -12.17 12.10 15.07
C LEU A 317 -13.18 12.91 14.26
N ALA A 318 -12.75 13.60 13.22
CA ALA A 318 -13.65 14.40 12.37
C ALA A 318 -14.70 13.54 11.66
N GLY A 319 -14.27 12.40 11.11
CA GLY A 319 -15.15 11.42 10.50
C GLY A 319 -15.95 10.58 11.49
N LYS A 320 -15.66 10.69 12.80
CA LYS A 320 -16.23 9.83 13.86
C LYS A 320 -16.08 8.35 13.58
N VAL A 321 -14.95 7.98 12.94
CA VAL A 321 -14.64 6.61 12.55
C VAL A 321 -13.51 6.09 13.42
N ASN A 322 -13.79 5.02 14.15
CA ASN A 322 -12.79 4.31 14.93
C ASN A 322 -13.06 2.81 14.80
N TYR A 323 -12.06 2.07 14.33
CA TYR A 323 -12.18 0.62 14.18
C TYR A 323 -10.84 -0.08 14.39
N THR A 324 -10.95 -1.36 14.67
CA THR A 324 -9.83 -2.30 14.65
C THR A 324 -9.87 -3.12 13.37
N THR A 325 -8.75 -3.62 12.93
CA THR A 325 -8.66 -4.50 11.77
C THR A 325 -8.05 -5.83 12.15
N ILE A 326 -8.39 -6.85 11.40
CA ILE A 326 -7.71 -8.14 11.40
C ILE A 326 -7.34 -8.50 9.96
N GLY A 327 -6.24 -9.22 9.79
CA GLY A 327 -5.79 -9.69 8.49
C GLY A 327 -5.10 -11.03 8.59
N ILE A 328 -5.23 -11.83 7.56
CA ILE A 328 -4.56 -13.12 7.40
C ILE A 328 -4.03 -13.19 5.97
N GLU A 329 -2.83 -13.73 5.83
CA GLU A 329 -2.28 -14.07 4.53
C GLU A 329 -1.71 -15.49 4.59
N VAL A 330 -1.87 -16.21 3.49
CA VAL A 330 -1.38 -17.57 3.34
C VAL A 330 -0.69 -17.69 1.98
N ALA A 331 0.61 -17.99 1.98
CA ALA A 331 1.36 -18.33 0.78
C ALA A 331 1.02 -19.78 0.37
N LEU A 332 0.19 -19.92 -0.65
CA LEU A 332 -0.36 -21.22 -1.06
C LEU A 332 0.71 -22.21 -1.54
N ILE A 333 1.75 -21.71 -2.21
CA ILE A 333 2.89 -22.53 -2.66
C ILE A 333 3.82 -22.85 -1.49
N GLY A 334 3.95 -21.95 -0.52
CA GLY A 334 4.74 -22.13 0.70
C GLY A 334 4.24 -23.25 1.62
N ILE A 335 2.95 -23.60 1.55
CA ILE A 335 2.37 -24.72 2.32
C ILE A 335 2.93 -26.08 1.88
N ILE A 336 3.37 -26.20 0.63
CA ILE A 336 3.92 -27.45 0.12
C ILE A 336 5.23 -27.74 0.84
N PRO A 337 5.37 -28.91 1.53
CA PRO A 337 6.59 -29.21 2.28
C PRO A 337 7.82 -29.17 1.39
N ARG A 338 8.86 -28.45 1.86
CA ARG A 338 10.17 -28.47 1.21
C ARG A 338 10.91 -29.74 1.62
N ASP A 339 11.51 -30.42 0.64
CA ASP A 339 12.51 -31.44 0.91
C ASP A 339 13.82 -30.72 1.28
N PRO A 340 14.31 -30.85 2.54
CA PRO A 340 15.50 -30.12 2.98
C PRO A 340 16.78 -30.46 2.17
N GLY A 341 16.78 -31.59 1.48
CA GLY A 341 17.92 -32.04 0.66
C GLY A 341 17.80 -31.77 -0.82
N ALA A 342 16.63 -31.31 -1.30
CA ALA A 342 16.39 -31.10 -2.71
C ALA A 342 16.84 -29.71 -3.17
N THR A 343 17.65 -29.65 -4.19
CA THR A 343 17.96 -28.42 -4.91
C THR A 343 16.83 -28.06 -5.88
N TYR A 344 16.66 -26.78 -6.19
CA TYR A 344 15.64 -26.32 -7.16
C TYR A 344 15.89 -26.87 -8.58
N GLU A 345 17.09 -27.31 -8.90
CA GLU A 345 17.44 -27.94 -10.17
C GLU A 345 16.91 -29.37 -10.30
N GLU A 346 16.81 -30.08 -9.17
CA GLU A 346 16.49 -31.51 -9.11
C GLU A 346 15.01 -31.80 -8.83
N ASN A 347 14.31 -30.86 -8.17
CA ASN A 347 12.93 -31.07 -7.74
C ASN A 347 11.99 -29.98 -8.30
N SER A 348 10.97 -30.39 -9.05
CA SER A 348 9.98 -29.48 -9.66
C SER A 348 9.23 -28.62 -8.65
N ILE A 349 8.97 -29.14 -7.43
CA ILE A 349 8.30 -28.38 -6.36
C ILE A 349 9.24 -27.32 -5.80
N ALA A 350 10.50 -27.69 -5.50
CA ALA A 350 11.50 -26.74 -5.03
C ALA A 350 11.75 -25.63 -6.08
N ARG A 351 11.73 -25.99 -7.36
CA ARG A 351 11.82 -25.04 -8.47
C ARG A 351 10.61 -24.10 -8.50
N LEU A 352 9.40 -24.61 -8.35
CA LEU A 352 8.21 -23.77 -8.28
C LEU A 352 8.29 -22.80 -7.12
N GLN A 353 8.65 -23.26 -5.91
CA GLN A 353 8.78 -22.42 -4.69
C GLN A 353 9.92 -21.38 -4.81
N HIS A 354 10.94 -21.66 -5.61
CA HIS A 354 12.02 -20.70 -5.85
C HIS A 354 11.57 -19.53 -6.74
N PHE A 355 10.76 -19.81 -7.76
CA PHE A 355 10.39 -18.81 -8.77
C PHE A 355 9.02 -18.18 -8.53
N VAL A 356 8.08 -18.86 -7.89
CA VAL A 356 6.68 -18.42 -7.83
C VAL A 356 6.19 -18.43 -6.39
N ASP A 357 5.55 -17.34 -6.02
CA ASP A 357 4.79 -17.22 -4.80
C ASP A 357 3.37 -16.77 -5.14
N LEU A 358 2.38 -17.47 -4.58
CA LEU A 358 0.97 -17.16 -4.73
C LEU A 358 0.34 -17.09 -3.35
N SER A 359 -0.09 -15.92 -2.94
CA SER A 359 -0.70 -15.69 -1.64
C SER A 359 -2.19 -15.37 -1.79
N TYR A 360 -2.99 -15.90 -0.87
CA TYR A 360 -4.33 -15.41 -0.60
C TYR A 360 -4.31 -14.49 0.60
N VAL A 361 -4.86 -13.29 0.45
CA VAL A 361 -4.89 -12.26 1.49
C VAL A 361 -6.32 -11.90 1.82
N TYR A 362 -6.62 -11.87 3.11
CA TYR A 362 -7.90 -11.46 3.66
C TYR A 362 -7.69 -10.42 4.76
N SER A 363 -8.51 -9.37 4.77
CA SER A 363 -8.60 -8.44 5.89
C SER A 363 -10.02 -7.93 6.10
N SER A 364 -10.34 -7.53 7.33
CA SER A 364 -11.68 -7.06 7.70
C SER A 364 -11.62 -5.98 8.75
N TYR A 365 -12.57 -5.07 8.68
CA TYR A 365 -12.83 -4.10 9.74
C TYR A 365 -13.68 -4.75 10.81
N VAL A 366 -13.26 -4.60 12.07
CA VAL A 366 -13.92 -5.16 13.25
C VAL A 366 -14.08 -4.08 14.32
N GLY A 367 -15.00 -4.30 15.27
CA GLY A 367 -15.23 -3.34 16.35
C GLY A 367 -15.97 -2.04 15.91
N ILE A 368 -16.57 -2.06 14.73
CA ILE A 368 -17.45 -1.00 14.24
C ILE A 368 -18.90 -1.35 14.64
N SER A 369 -19.69 -0.33 15.00
CA SER A 369 -21.12 -0.48 15.26
C SER A 369 -21.84 -1.08 14.04
N ASP A 370 -22.81 -1.97 14.29
CA ASP A 370 -23.63 -2.62 13.26
C ASP A 370 -24.39 -1.61 12.37
N PHE A 371 -24.60 -0.40 12.84
CA PHE A 371 -25.25 0.68 12.08
C PHE A 371 -24.28 1.55 11.27
N HIS A 372 -22.97 1.27 11.35
CA HIS A 372 -21.99 2.07 10.61
C HIS A 372 -21.87 1.55 9.16
N PRO A 373 -21.81 2.43 8.15
CA PRO A 373 -21.71 2.02 6.73
C PRO A 373 -20.54 1.09 6.41
N LEU A 374 -19.43 1.19 7.14
CA LEU A 374 -18.27 0.32 6.99
C LEU A 374 -18.37 -1.03 7.70
N HIS A 375 -19.49 -1.27 8.46
CA HIS A 375 -19.69 -2.55 9.12
C HIS A 375 -19.69 -3.70 8.09
N GLY A 376 -18.95 -4.77 8.39
CA GLY A 376 -18.87 -5.92 7.52
C GLY A 376 -17.97 -5.76 6.28
N THR A 377 -17.27 -4.62 6.13
CA THR A 377 -16.30 -4.45 5.04
C THR A 377 -15.18 -5.48 5.14
N ARG A 378 -14.98 -6.22 4.04
CA ARG A 378 -14.01 -7.31 3.93
C ARG A 378 -13.24 -7.16 2.63
N PHE A 379 -11.94 -7.16 2.75
CA PHE A 379 -11.03 -7.13 1.60
C PHE A 379 -10.46 -8.53 1.40
N GLN A 380 -10.47 -9.01 0.17
CA GLN A 380 -9.88 -10.28 -0.17
C GLN A 380 -9.33 -10.28 -1.58
N GLY A 381 -8.29 -11.05 -1.81
CA GLY A 381 -7.68 -11.14 -3.13
C GLY A 381 -6.45 -12.04 -3.14
N PHE A 382 -5.79 -12.05 -4.29
CA PHE A 382 -4.60 -12.83 -4.53
C PHE A 382 -3.43 -11.91 -4.87
N GLU A 383 -2.26 -12.29 -4.39
CA GLU A 383 -0.97 -11.73 -4.80
C GLU A 383 -0.14 -12.84 -5.44
N LEU A 384 0.32 -12.60 -6.67
CA LEU A 384 1.25 -13.48 -7.39
C LEU A 384 2.59 -12.75 -7.50
N SER A 385 3.67 -13.41 -7.11
CA SER A 385 5.03 -12.95 -7.35
C SER A 385 5.80 -13.98 -8.16
N VAL A 386 6.54 -13.51 -9.16
CA VAL A 386 7.52 -14.31 -9.91
C VAL A 386 8.88 -13.70 -9.63
N LYS A 387 9.73 -14.47 -8.96
CA LYS A 387 11.08 -14.10 -8.54
C LYS A 387 12.10 -14.60 -9.56
N HIS A 388 13.27 -13.99 -9.61
CA HIS A 388 14.38 -14.43 -10.49
C HIS A 388 13.94 -14.66 -11.96
N PHE A 389 13.12 -13.74 -12.48
CA PHE A 389 12.57 -13.87 -13.84
C PHE A 389 13.64 -13.89 -14.92
N ASP A 390 14.78 -13.25 -14.68
CA ASP A 390 15.97 -13.30 -15.52
C ASP A 390 16.58 -14.71 -15.65
N GLU A 391 16.56 -15.50 -14.58
CA GLU A 391 16.99 -16.90 -14.59
C GLU A 391 15.99 -17.79 -15.36
N LEU A 392 14.67 -17.52 -15.18
CA LEU A 392 13.61 -18.23 -15.91
C LEU A 392 13.69 -18.03 -17.43
N MET A 393 14.06 -16.84 -17.89
CA MET A 393 14.14 -16.51 -19.33
C MET A 393 15.40 -17.05 -20.02
N GLY A 394 16.22 -17.86 -19.33
CA GLY A 394 17.35 -18.56 -19.94
C GLY A 394 18.66 -17.80 -19.92
N GLY A 395 18.95 -17.26 -18.78
CA GLY A 395 20.34 -16.99 -18.40
C GLY A 395 21.06 -15.94 -19.22
N ILE A 396 20.87 -14.70 -18.92
CA ILE A 396 21.93 -13.72 -18.95
C ILE A 396 22.65 -13.81 -17.59
N SER A 397 23.20 -14.98 -17.30
CA SER A 397 24.19 -15.08 -16.23
C SER A 397 25.49 -14.48 -16.79
N PRO A 398 26.03 -13.40 -16.22
CA PRO A 398 27.41 -13.06 -16.49
C PRO A 398 28.25 -14.22 -15.93
N LYS A 399 28.72 -15.09 -16.79
CA LYS A 399 29.76 -16.07 -16.42
C LYS A 399 30.85 -15.29 -15.70
N LYS A 400 31.10 -15.68 -14.44
CA LYS A 400 32.24 -15.22 -13.65
C LYS A 400 33.55 -15.50 -14.34
#